data_05ab55cc7f97c4a9ff1cf62c598c610a
#
_entry.id   05ab55cc7f97c4a9ff1cf62c598c610a
#
_cell.length_a   1.000
_cell.length_b   1.000
_cell.length_c   1.000
_cell.angle_alpha   90.00
_cell.angle_beta   90.00
_cell.angle_gamma   90.00
#
_symmetry.space_group_name_H-M   'P 1'
#
loop_
_entity.id
_entity.type
_entity.pdbx_description
1 polymer ?
#
loop_
_entity_poly.entity_id
_entity_poly.type
_entity_poly.pdbx_seq_one_letter_code
_entity_poly.pdbx_strand_id
1 'polypeptide(L)'
;MRTFAHWLVLLACLFQLPSLAADKPNLSYRLGSGDVIRITVFQNPDLALETRVSESGTITYPLIGSVSLGGLTLEAAEKLIAKGLKDGGYVQAPQVNIGLTQVRGSQVSVLGQVNRPGRFPLETFNTRLSDVLAMAGGIAATGSDKVVITGTREGKSFRQEVDFPAIFNSGSQQDMFIAGGDVVYVNRAPVFYIYGEAQRPGAYRIEREMTVQQALAIGGGATQRGSDSRIRINRKGSDGKTKQISPDLSDLVLPDDVIYIRESIL
;
A
#
# COMPACT_ATOMS: atom_id res chain seq x y z
N MET A 1 -46.03 36.81 -54.83
CA MET A 1 -47.19 36.34 -54.04
C MET A 1 -46.79 35.18 -53.19
N ARG A 2 -46.88 35.41 -51.87
CA ARG A 2 -47.02 34.49 -50.71
C ARG A 2 -45.98 33.42 -50.46
N THR A 3 -45.08 33.87 -49.66
CA THR A 3 -44.23 33.25 -48.67
C THR A 3 -44.93 32.22 -47.76
N PHE A 4 -44.32 31.08 -47.57
CA PHE A 4 -44.56 30.22 -46.36
C PHE A 4 -43.24 29.95 -45.71
N ALA A 5 -43.03 30.66 -44.61
CA ALA A 5 -41.95 30.41 -43.64
C ALA A 5 -42.37 29.22 -42.80
N HIS A 6 -41.59 28.14 -42.80
CA HIS A 6 -41.76 27.03 -41.88
C HIS A 6 -40.80 27.23 -40.71
N TRP A 7 -41.39 27.48 -39.56
CA TRP A 7 -40.77 27.48 -38.25
C TRP A 7 -40.36 26.05 -37.90
N LEU A 8 -39.08 25.79 -37.81
CA LEU A 8 -38.53 24.56 -37.26
C LEU A 8 -38.02 24.88 -35.86
N VAL A 9 -38.90 24.66 -34.87
CA VAL A 9 -38.55 24.76 -33.45
C VAL A 9 -37.79 23.49 -33.12
N LEU A 10 -36.48 23.63 -33.03
CA LEU A 10 -35.57 22.55 -32.54
C LEU A 10 -35.62 22.55 -31.02
N LEU A 11 -36.40 21.61 -30.45
CA LEU A 11 -36.51 21.36 -29.04
C LEU A 11 -35.20 20.69 -28.56
N ALA A 12 -34.24 21.51 -28.11
CA ALA A 12 -33.02 21.01 -27.48
C ALA A 12 -33.37 20.55 -26.05
N CYS A 13 -33.70 19.27 -25.91
CA CYS A 13 -33.73 18.62 -24.61
C CYS A 13 -32.31 18.60 -24.05
N LEU A 14 -31.98 19.54 -23.16
CA LEU A 14 -30.82 19.45 -22.28
C LEU A 14 -31.00 18.23 -21.37
N PHE A 15 -30.44 17.12 -21.75
CA PHE A 15 -30.15 16.03 -20.80
C PHE A 15 -29.09 16.53 -19.81
N GLN A 16 -29.54 17.07 -18.72
CA GLN A 16 -28.69 17.26 -17.54
C GLN A 16 -28.36 15.86 -17.01
N LEU A 17 -27.19 15.33 -17.42
CA LEU A 17 -26.59 14.18 -16.75
C LEU A 17 -26.29 14.63 -15.29
N PRO A 18 -26.82 13.92 -14.28
CA PRO A 18 -26.38 14.18 -12.92
C PRO A 18 -24.88 13.92 -12.89
N SER A 19 -24.10 14.96 -12.64
CA SER A 19 -22.70 14.83 -12.28
C SER A 19 -22.67 13.98 -11.00
N LEU A 20 -22.34 12.71 -11.13
CA LEU A 20 -21.87 11.90 -10.01
C LEU A 20 -20.58 12.55 -9.56
N ALA A 21 -20.67 13.53 -8.69
CA ALA A 21 -19.57 13.94 -7.86
C ALA A 21 -19.16 12.68 -7.09
N ALA A 22 -18.07 12.03 -7.52
CA ALA A 22 -17.45 10.98 -6.77
C ALA A 22 -17.14 11.59 -5.40
N ASP A 23 -17.87 11.14 -4.39
CA ASP A 23 -17.66 11.50 -3.01
C ASP A 23 -16.22 11.11 -2.70
N LYS A 24 -15.33 12.11 -2.64
CA LYS A 24 -13.94 11.87 -2.24
C LYS A 24 -14.03 11.29 -0.84
N PRO A 25 -13.51 10.09 -0.58
CA PRO A 25 -13.58 9.52 0.75
C PRO A 25 -12.99 10.56 1.70
N ASN A 26 -13.80 10.97 2.67
CA ASN A 26 -13.38 11.93 3.69
C ASN A 26 -12.35 11.21 4.58
N LEU A 27 -11.08 11.29 4.19
CA LEU A 27 -9.93 10.65 4.80
C LEU A 27 -9.51 11.37 6.09
N SER A 28 -10.49 11.82 6.89
CA SER A 28 -10.22 12.42 8.19
C SER A 28 -9.69 11.37 9.16
N TYR A 29 -8.65 11.72 9.92
CA TYR A 29 -8.13 10.88 10.98
C TYR A 29 -9.25 10.50 11.95
N ARG A 30 -9.31 9.22 12.31
CA ARG A 30 -10.23 8.70 13.34
C ARG A 30 -9.44 8.29 14.56
N LEU A 31 -9.85 8.77 15.72
CA LEU A 31 -9.25 8.44 16.99
C LEU A 31 -9.24 6.93 17.23
N GLY A 32 -8.06 6.40 17.51
CA GLY A 32 -7.84 4.99 17.81
C GLY A 32 -7.47 4.77 19.29
N SER A 33 -7.58 3.52 19.73
CA SER A 33 -7.12 3.16 21.08
C SER A 33 -5.60 3.37 21.20
N GLY A 34 -5.17 3.94 22.33
CA GLY A 34 -3.77 4.27 22.59
C GLY A 34 -3.35 5.67 22.17
N ASP A 35 -4.13 6.38 21.37
CA ASP A 35 -3.84 7.77 21.02
C ASP A 35 -3.80 8.66 22.25
N VAL A 36 -2.88 9.62 22.25
CA VAL A 36 -2.82 10.66 23.28
C VAL A 36 -3.33 11.96 22.67
N ILE A 37 -4.38 12.49 23.27
CA ILE A 37 -5.03 13.72 22.84
C ILE A 37 -4.96 14.79 23.93
N ARG A 38 -4.80 16.01 23.49
CA ARG A 38 -4.92 17.20 24.35
C ARG A 38 -6.21 17.92 23.99
N ILE A 39 -7.09 18.04 24.98
CA ILE A 39 -8.37 18.72 24.87
C ILE A 39 -8.24 20.06 25.54
N THR A 40 -8.66 21.12 24.85
CA THR A 40 -8.72 22.49 25.39
C THR A 40 -10.10 23.08 25.17
N VAL A 41 -10.57 23.86 26.14
CA VAL A 41 -11.86 24.57 26.05
C VAL A 41 -11.59 26.08 26.14
N PHE A 42 -12.02 26.81 25.13
CA PHE A 42 -11.78 28.25 25.06
C PHE A 42 -12.34 28.94 26.30
N GLN A 43 -11.57 29.83 26.88
CA GLN A 43 -11.88 30.57 28.12
C GLN A 43 -12.11 29.72 29.38
N ASN A 44 -11.81 28.39 29.31
CA ASN A 44 -11.92 27.49 30.46
C ASN A 44 -10.65 26.63 30.58
N PRO A 45 -9.51 27.22 30.99
CA PRO A 45 -8.23 26.50 31.08
C PRO A 45 -8.26 25.34 32.08
N ASP A 46 -9.11 25.43 33.11
CA ASP A 46 -9.28 24.38 34.12
C ASP A 46 -9.89 23.09 33.56
N LEU A 47 -10.51 23.15 32.38
CA LEU A 47 -11.02 21.99 31.65
C LEU A 47 -10.03 21.42 30.65
N ALA A 48 -8.80 21.97 30.60
CA ALA A 48 -7.77 21.40 29.72
C ALA A 48 -7.30 20.03 30.26
N LEU A 49 -7.26 19.04 29.37
CA LEU A 49 -6.88 17.67 29.73
C LEU A 49 -6.00 17.07 28.65
N GLU A 50 -4.90 16.45 29.06
CA GLU A 50 -4.16 15.54 28.20
C GLU A 50 -4.42 14.11 28.68
N THR A 51 -4.93 13.26 27.79
CA THR A 51 -5.36 11.90 28.16
C THR A 51 -5.15 10.93 27.01
N ARG A 52 -5.11 9.65 27.34
CA ARG A 52 -5.03 8.56 26.38
C ARG A 52 -6.39 7.95 26.15
N VAL A 53 -6.70 7.68 24.88
CA VAL A 53 -7.87 6.88 24.51
C VAL A 53 -7.64 5.44 24.96
N SER A 54 -8.56 4.90 25.75
CA SER A 54 -8.48 3.53 26.28
C SER A 54 -8.61 2.46 25.17
N GLU A 55 -8.37 1.22 25.51
CA GLU A 55 -8.57 0.10 24.58
C GLU A 55 -10.03 -0.04 24.11
N SER A 56 -10.99 0.37 24.94
CA SER A 56 -12.41 0.43 24.60
C SER A 56 -12.79 1.65 23.77
N GLY A 57 -11.83 2.51 23.41
CA GLY A 57 -12.09 3.74 22.65
C GLY A 57 -12.69 4.88 23.48
N THR A 58 -12.60 4.82 24.82
CA THR A 58 -13.20 5.83 25.71
C THR A 58 -12.11 6.67 26.38
N ILE A 59 -12.49 7.87 26.80
CA ILE A 59 -11.73 8.70 27.75
C ILE A 59 -12.59 9.02 28.97
N THR A 60 -11.97 9.37 30.07
CA THR A 60 -12.67 10.02 31.21
C THR A 60 -12.38 11.51 31.15
N TYR A 61 -13.43 12.31 31.01
CA TYR A 61 -13.31 13.76 30.91
C TYR A 61 -13.98 14.45 32.13
N PRO A 62 -13.37 15.48 32.69
CA PRO A 62 -13.95 16.19 33.84
C PRO A 62 -15.40 16.61 33.59
N LEU A 63 -16.22 16.55 34.61
CA LEU A 63 -17.62 16.94 34.66
C LEU A 63 -18.59 16.04 33.86
N ILE A 64 -18.19 15.53 32.69
CA ILE A 64 -19.07 14.71 31.83
C ILE A 64 -18.78 13.21 31.91
N GLY A 65 -17.72 12.79 32.65
CA GLY A 65 -17.41 11.39 32.88
C GLY A 65 -16.85 10.68 31.67
N SER A 66 -17.29 9.43 31.44
CA SER A 66 -16.79 8.59 30.35
C SER A 66 -17.40 8.98 29.01
N VAL A 67 -16.52 9.24 28.02
CA VAL A 67 -16.90 9.66 26.65
C VAL A 67 -16.28 8.70 25.64
N SER A 68 -17.08 8.14 24.74
CA SER A 68 -16.60 7.26 23.67
C SER A 68 -16.14 8.08 22.47
N LEU A 69 -14.84 8.07 22.21
CA LEU A 69 -14.20 8.82 21.12
C LEU A 69 -13.64 7.92 20.02
N GLY A 70 -13.47 6.62 20.29
CA GLY A 70 -12.92 5.66 19.34
C GLY A 70 -13.70 5.61 18.02
N GLY A 71 -13.00 5.71 16.90
CA GLY A 71 -13.59 5.74 15.57
C GLY A 71 -14.17 7.09 15.13
N LEU A 72 -14.26 8.08 16.02
CA LEU A 72 -14.70 9.44 15.68
C LEU A 72 -13.56 10.23 15.03
N THR A 73 -13.93 11.16 14.14
CA THR A 73 -12.99 12.20 13.70
C THR A 73 -12.74 13.21 14.82
N LEU A 74 -11.64 13.97 14.76
CA LEU A 74 -11.35 15.01 15.74
C LEU A 74 -12.53 15.98 15.89
N GLU A 75 -13.08 16.45 14.76
CA GLU A 75 -14.24 17.34 14.74
C GLU A 75 -15.49 16.73 15.39
N ALA A 76 -15.76 15.44 15.13
CA ALA A 76 -16.89 14.75 15.75
C ALA A 76 -16.70 14.59 17.26
N ALA A 77 -15.47 14.31 17.70
CA ALA A 77 -15.12 14.21 19.11
C ALA A 77 -15.23 15.56 19.83
N GLU A 78 -14.78 16.65 19.20
CA GLU A 78 -14.93 18.02 19.71
C GLU A 78 -16.40 18.36 19.92
N LYS A 79 -17.24 18.09 18.92
CA LYS A 79 -18.71 18.32 19.00
C LYS A 79 -19.34 17.48 20.10
N LEU A 80 -18.91 16.25 20.29
CA LEU A 80 -19.44 15.35 21.32
C LEU A 80 -19.11 15.85 22.72
N ILE A 81 -17.89 16.28 22.98
CA ILE A 81 -17.44 16.83 24.26
C ILE A 81 -18.16 18.20 24.53
N ALA A 82 -18.21 19.06 23.50
CA ALA A 82 -18.91 20.32 23.60
C ALA A 82 -20.40 20.12 23.96
N LYS A 83 -21.06 19.15 23.32
CA LYS A 83 -22.43 18.80 23.64
C LYS A 83 -22.57 18.33 25.09
N GLY A 84 -21.70 17.45 25.58
CA GLY A 84 -21.73 16.98 26.97
C GLY A 84 -21.57 18.12 28.00
N LEU A 85 -20.64 19.04 27.75
CA LEU A 85 -20.43 20.20 28.62
C LEU A 85 -21.63 21.16 28.62
N LYS A 86 -22.28 21.34 27.48
CA LYS A 86 -23.47 22.18 27.35
C LYS A 86 -24.70 21.55 28.01
N ASP A 87 -24.94 20.27 27.72
CA ASP A 87 -26.14 19.57 28.25
C ASP A 87 -26.06 19.40 29.78
N GLY A 88 -24.82 19.24 30.31
CA GLY A 88 -24.58 19.22 31.75
C GLY A 88 -24.66 20.60 32.43
N GLY A 89 -24.84 21.68 31.66
CA GLY A 89 -24.91 23.05 32.18
C GLY A 89 -23.61 23.64 32.70
N TYR A 90 -22.45 22.96 32.40
CA TYR A 90 -21.14 23.38 32.90
C TYR A 90 -20.56 24.56 32.12
N VAL A 91 -20.83 24.63 30.81
CA VAL A 91 -20.40 25.73 29.94
C VAL A 91 -21.54 26.06 28.97
N GLN A 92 -21.90 27.32 28.85
CA GLN A 92 -23.05 27.74 28.01
C GLN A 92 -22.80 27.62 26.53
N ALA A 93 -21.58 27.98 26.08
CA ALA A 93 -21.15 27.96 24.67
C ALA A 93 -19.74 27.37 24.56
N PRO A 94 -19.56 26.06 24.79
CA PRO A 94 -18.24 25.44 24.81
C PRO A 94 -17.65 25.41 23.42
N GLN A 95 -16.45 25.96 23.26
CA GLN A 95 -15.59 25.80 22.08
C GLN A 95 -14.45 24.85 22.46
N VAL A 96 -14.57 23.60 22.00
CA VAL A 96 -13.61 22.52 22.29
C VAL A 96 -12.68 22.36 21.13
N ASN A 97 -11.39 22.26 21.41
CA ASN A 97 -10.37 21.89 20.42
C ASN A 97 -9.60 20.66 20.90
N ILE A 98 -9.40 19.70 20.02
CA ILE A 98 -8.67 18.46 20.29
C ILE A 98 -7.42 18.40 19.41
N GLY A 99 -6.25 18.48 20.02
CA GLY A 99 -4.97 18.25 19.38
C GLY A 99 -4.48 16.81 19.59
N LEU A 100 -3.94 16.18 18.57
CA LEU A 100 -3.27 14.89 18.69
C LEU A 100 -1.82 15.12 19.17
N THR A 101 -1.47 14.56 20.33
CA THR A 101 -0.11 14.64 20.87
C THR A 101 0.72 13.42 20.48
N GLN A 102 0.11 12.22 20.46
CA GLN A 102 0.76 11.00 20.01
C GLN A 102 -0.25 10.11 19.26
N VAL A 103 0.14 9.70 18.05
CA VAL A 103 -0.62 8.74 17.23
C VAL A 103 -0.12 7.34 17.55
N ARG A 104 -0.90 6.55 18.25
CA ARG A 104 -0.62 5.14 18.56
C ARG A 104 -1.68 4.19 18.05
N GLY A 105 -2.90 4.68 17.86
CA GLY A 105 -4.02 3.91 17.35
C GLY A 105 -3.95 3.64 15.84
N SER A 106 -3.18 4.42 15.10
CA SER A 106 -3.03 4.27 13.66
C SER A 106 -1.60 3.85 13.33
N GLN A 107 -1.37 2.55 13.18
CA GLN A 107 -0.08 1.97 12.79
C GLN A 107 -0.25 1.03 11.61
N VAL A 108 0.74 0.98 10.73
CA VAL A 108 0.87 0.00 9.66
C VAL A 108 1.97 -0.99 10.03
N SER A 109 1.75 -2.27 9.73
CA SER A 109 2.77 -3.31 9.85
C SER A 109 3.45 -3.52 8.52
N VAL A 110 4.78 -3.35 8.44
CA VAL A 110 5.57 -3.62 7.24
C VAL A 110 6.44 -4.84 7.48
N LEU A 111 6.24 -5.86 6.69
CA LEU A 111 6.83 -7.19 6.88
C LEU A 111 7.49 -7.71 5.60
N GLY A 112 8.32 -8.75 5.74
CA GLY A 112 8.97 -9.44 4.63
C GLY A 112 10.28 -8.78 4.22
N GLN A 113 10.56 -8.71 2.92
CA GLN A 113 11.84 -8.28 2.35
C GLN A 113 11.92 -6.77 2.21
N VAL A 114 11.90 -6.06 3.34
CA VAL A 114 12.20 -4.63 3.45
C VAL A 114 13.43 -4.42 4.32
N ASN A 115 14.09 -3.27 4.20
CA ASN A 115 15.32 -3.01 4.96
C ASN A 115 15.08 -2.88 6.47
N ARG A 116 13.91 -2.36 6.88
CA ARG A 116 13.51 -2.22 8.28
C ARG A 116 12.08 -2.70 8.48
N PRO A 117 11.86 -4.00 8.68
CA PRO A 117 10.53 -4.52 9.01
C PRO A 117 10.10 -4.05 10.40
N GLY A 118 8.81 -3.80 10.59
CA GLY A 118 8.27 -3.34 11.87
C GLY A 118 6.90 -2.71 11.78
N ARG A 119 6.49 -2.07 12.87
CA ARG A 119 5.28 -1.25 12.92
C ARG A 119 5.65 0.21 12.85
N PHE A 120 4.98 0.95 11.99
CA PHE A 120 5.20 2.37 11.76
C PHE A 120 3.92 3.15 12.07
N PRO A 121 4.02 4.24 12.87
CA PRO A 121 2.88 5.11 13.11
C PRO A 121 2.54 5.87 11.83
N LEU A 122 1.25 6.01 11.54
CA LEU A 122 0.75 6.85 10.47
C LEU A 122 0.37 8.22 11.07
N GLU A 123 1.25 9.20 10.92
CA GLU A 123 1.05 10.55 11.47
C GLU A 123 0.01 11.34 10.67
N THR A 124 -0.21 10.95 9.43
CA THR A 124 -1.18 11.56 8.53
C THR A 124 -2.12 10.51 7.92
N PHE A 125 -3.34 10.90 7.62
CA PHE A 125 -4.37 10.01 7.04
C PHE A 125 -4.27 9.85 5.53
N ASN A 126 -3.40 10.61 4.88
CA ASN A 126 -3.11 10.52 3.45
C ASN A 126 -1.75 9.85 3.17
N THR A 127 -1.20 9.11 4.13
CA THR A 127 0.03 8.33 3.96
C THR A 127 -0.15 7.30 2.85
N ARG A 128 0.78 7.29 1.90
CA ARG A 128 0.74 6.41 0.74
C ARG A 128 1.63 5.19 0.93
N LEU A 129 1.47 4.20 0.06
CA LEU A 129 2.34 3.02 0.06
C LEU A 129 3.82 3.40 -0.09
N SER A 130 4.12 4.36 -0.97
CA SER A 130 5.48 4.88 -1.16
C SER A 130 6.08 5.45 0.12
N ASP A 131 5.28 6.21 0.90
CA ASP A 131 5.72 6.79 2.16
C ASP A 131 6.02 5.71 3.20
N VAL A 132 5.14 4.71 3.29
CA VAL A 132 5.29 3.57 4.22
C VAL A 132 6.55 2.76 3.88
N LEU A 133 6.79 2.48 2.61
CA LEU A 133 8.00 1.77 2.19
C LEU A 133 9.25 2.62 2.43
N ALA A 134 9.18 3.95 2.24
CA ALA A 134 10.29 4.85 2.57
C ALA A 134 10.61 4.83 4.08
N MET A 135 9.58 4.84 4.95
CA MET A 135 9.77 4.68 6.40
C MET A 135 10.43 3.34 6.75
N ALA A 136 10.11 2.27 6.01
CA ALA A 136 10.74 0.96 6.16
C ALA A 136 12.14 0.87 5.49
N GLY A 137 12.68 2.00 4.98
CA GLY A 137 13.99 2.04 4.32
C GLY A 137 14.01 1.44 2.92
N GLY A 138 12.84 1.24 2.30
CA GLY A 138 12.68 0.66 0.96
C GLY A 138 12.65 -0.86 0.96
N ILE A 139 12.41 -1.40 -0.22
CA ILE A 139 12.44 -2.84 -0.49
C ILE A 139 13.90 -3.31 -0.46
N ALA A 140 14.18 -4.40 0.24
CA ALA A 140 15.50 -5.00 0.30
C ALA A 140 15.93 -5.56 -1.07
N ALA A 141 17.22 -5.71 -1.32
CA ALA A 141 17.75 -6.26 -2.59
C ALA A 141 17.19 -7.66 -2.93
N THR A 142 16.78 -8.42 -1.91
CA THR A 142 16.14 -9.73 -2.06
C THR A 142 14.63 -9.67 -2.19
N GLY A 143 14.05 -8.47 -2.12
CA GLY A 143 12.61 -8.27 -2.16
C GLY A 143 12.05 -8.25 -3.57
N SER A 144 10.78 -8.62 -3.69
CA SER A 144 10.02 -8.56 -4.94
C SER A 144 9.56 -7.13 -5.21
N ASP A 145 9.45 -6.79 -6.50
CA ASP A 145 8.84 -5.54 -6.96
C ASP A 145 7.31 -5.51 -6.68
N LYS A 146 6.71 -6.69 -6.48
CA LYS A 146 5.31 -6.84 -6.12
C LYS A 146 5.11 -6.80 -4.62
N VAL A 147 4.30 -5.85 -4.16
CA VAL A 147 3.97 -5.62 -2.77
C VAL A 147 2.52 -6.03 -2.52
N VAL A 148 2.29 -6.79 -1.47
CA VAL A 148 0.96 -7.22 -1.07
C VAL A 148 0.49 -6.35 0.09
N ILE A 149 -0.67 -5.76 -0.04
CA ILE A 149 -1.33 -5.00 1.02
C ILE A 149 -2.58 -5.76 1.43
N THR A 150 -2.74 -5.97 2.74
CA THR A 150 -3.95 -6.54 3.33
C THR A 150 -4.46 -5.64 4.44
N GLY A 151 -5.76 -5.60 4.62
CA GLY A 151 -6.37 -4.77 5.65
C GLY A 151 -7.88 -4.94 5.68
N THR A 152 -8.55 -4.01 6.36
CA THR A 152 -10.00 -3.98 6.45
C THR A 152 -10.49 -2.58 6.07
N ARG A 153 -11.45 -2.50 5.17
CA ARG A 153 -12.14 -1.27 4.79
C ARG A 153 -13.64 -1.50 4.95
N GLU A 154 -14.31 -0.64 5.70
CA GLU A 154 -15.76 -0.73 5.95
C GLU A 154 -16.21 -2.10 6.46
N GLY A 155 -15.39 -2.72 7.32
CA GLY A 155 -15.66 -4.05 7.87
C GLY A 155 -15.38 -5.23 6.94
N LYS A 156 -14.91 -4.98 5.70
CA LYS A 156 -14.56 -6.01 4.73
C LYS A 156 -13.04 -6.14 4.62
N SER A 157 -12.54 -7.37 4.69
CA SER A 157 -11.13 -7.65 4.42
C SER A 157 -10.83 -7.45 2.94
N PHE A 158 -9.68 -6.85 2.64
CA PHE A 158 -9.17 -6.74 1.28
C PHE A 158 -7.74 -7.26 1.20
N ARG A 159 -7.36 -7.66 -0.01
CA ARG A 159 -5.99 -7.98 -0.38
C ARG A 159 -5.73 -7.41 -1.77
N GLN A 160 -4.69 -6.61 -1.88
CA GLN A 160 -4.28 -5.99 -3.14
C GLN A 160 -2.80 -6.25 -3.38
N GLU A 161 -2.45 -6.61 -4.62
CA GLU A 161 -1.08 -6.70 -5.07
C GLU A 161 -0.77 -5.47 -5.93
N VAL A 162 0.33 -4.79 -5.61
CA VAL A 162 0.77 -3.57 -6.27
C VAL A 162 2.15 -3.80 -6.86
N ASP A 163 2.34 -3.52 -8.14
CA ASP A 163 3.64 -3.43 -8.78
C ASP A 163 4.26 -2.07 -8.41
N PHE A 164 5.16 -2.08 -7.43
CA PHE A 164 5.69 -0.85 -6.84
C PHE A 164 6.44 0.06 -7.84
N PRO A 165 7.33 -0.44 -8.71
CA PRO A 165 7.95 0.37 -9.75
C PRO A 165 6.95 0.99 -10.75
N ALA A 166 5.84 0.31 -11.02
CA ALA A 166 4.84 0.82 -11.97
C ALA A 166 4.15 2.11 -11.49
N ILE A 167 4.13 2.37 -10.18
CA ILE A 167 3.62 3.63 -9.61
C ILE A 167 4.37 4.83 -10.20
N PHE A 168 5.68 4.69 -10.42
CA PHE A 168 6.54 5.79 -10.87
C PHE A 168 6.69 5.84 -12.40
N ASN A 169 6.55 4.71 -13.10
CA ASN A 169 6.91 4.60 -14.51
C ASN A 169 5.75 4.83 -15.48
N SER A 170 4.53 4.49 -15.12
CA SER A 170 3.42 4.45 -16.08
C SER A 170 2.20 5.28 -15.71
N GLY A 171 2.14 5.83 -14.51
CA GLY A 171 0.94 6.49 -14.01
C GLY A 171 -0.32 5.60 -13.99
N SER A 172 -0.17 4.32 -14.38
CA SER A 172 -1.27 3.36 -14.51
C SER A 172 -1.70 2.74 -13.20
N GLN A 173 -0.82 2.72 -12.20
CA GLN A 173 -1.16 2.33 -10.84
C GLN A 173 -1.09 3.53 -9.93
N GLN A 174 -2.18 3.77 -9.23
CA GLN A 174 -2.20 4.83 -8.21
C GLN A 174 -1.45 4.35 -6.97
N ASP A 175 -0.62 5.24 -6.44
CA ASP A 175 0.01 5.07 -5.15
C ASP A 175 -1.09 5.11 -4.07
N MET A 176 -1.49 3.92 -3.60
CA MET A 176 -2.65 3.77 -2.74
C MET A 176 -2.44 4.30 -1.34
N PHE A 177 -3.51 4.76 -0.71
CA PHE A 177 -3.51 5.18 0.69
C PHE A 177 -3.48 3.96 1.62
N ILE A 178 -2.64 4.07 2.65
CA ILE A 178 -2.50 3.10 3.72
C ILE A 178 -3.20 3.62 4.97
N ALA A 179 -3.94 2.76 5.64
CA ALA A 179 -4.64 3.10 6.88
C ALA A 179 -4.11 2.29 8.07
N GLY A 180 -4.46 2.74 9.25
CA GLY A 180 -4.14 2.01 10.49
C GLY A 180 -4.72 0.59 10.47
N GLY A 181 -3.90 -0.36 10.91
CA GLY A 181 -4.23 -1.78 10.90
C GLY A 181 -3.90 -2.51 9.59
N ASP A 182 -3.46 -1.79 8.54
CA ASP A 182 -3.00 -2.44 7.32
C ASP A 182 -1.68 -3.17 7.53
N VAL A 183 -1.49 -4.21 6.74
CA VAL A 183 -0.24 -4.95 6.65
C VAL A 183 0.30 -4.82 5.22
N VAL A 184 1.49 -4.29 5.09
CA VAL A 184 2.27 -4.23 3.86
C VAL A 184 3.29 -5.37 3.90
N TYR A 185 3.22 -6.28 2.95
CA TYR A 185 4.10 -7.44 2.90
C TYR A 185 4.87 -7.48 1.58
N VAL A 186 6.18 -7.52 1.68
CA VAL A 186 7.07 -7.67 0.52
C VAL A 186 7.57 -9.10 0.46
N ASN A 187 7.17 -9.82 -0.59
CA ASN A 187 7.64 -11.18 -0.84
C ASN A 187 9.13 -11.19 -1.19
N ARG A 188 9.75 -12.37 -1.12
CA ARG A 188 11.05 -12.58 -1.70
C ARG A 188 10.95 -12.49 -3.23
N ALA A 189 11.94 -11.85 -3.87
CA ALA A 189 12.02 -11.81 -5.31
C ALA A 189 12.15 -13.25 -5.88
N PRO A 190 11.54 -13.54 -7.02
CA PRO A 190 11.74 -14.81 -7.71
C PRO A 190 13.21 -14.95 -8.09
N VAL A 191 13.70 -16.19 -8.07
CA VAL A 191 15.09 -16.54 -8.40
C VAL A 191 15.12 -17.60 -9.50
N PHE A 192 16.24 -17.64 -10.21
CA PHE A 192 16.63 -18.73 -11.08
C PHE A 192 18.03 -19.22 -10.69
N TYR A 193 18.43 -20.34 -11.20
CA TYR A 193 19.69 -21.00 -10.87
C TYR A 193 20.50 -21.24 -12.12
N ILE A 194 21.82 -21.04 -12.03
CA ILE A 194 22.78 -21.41 -13.08
C ILE A 194 23.74 -22.43 -12.51
N TYR A 195 23.99 -23.51 -13.26
CA TYR A 195 24.97 -24.50 -12.90
C TYR A 195 25.63 -25.15 -14.16
N GLY A 196 26.60 -26.04 -13.96
CA GLY A 196 27.40 -26.65 -15.00
C GLY A 196 28.61 -25.79 -15.35
N GLU A 197 28.95 -25.70 -16.63
CA GLU A 197 30.12 -24.96 -17.13
C GLU A 197 29.84 -23.45 -17.21
N ALA A 198 29.37 -22.88 -16.09
CA ALA A 198 29.20 -21.46 -15.91
C ALA A 198 30.38 -20.86 -15.15
N GLN A 199 30.78 -19.63 -15.46
CA GLN A 199 31.86 -18.95 -14.73
C GLN A 199 31.49 -18.66 -13.29
N ARG A 200 30.22 -18.29 -13.03
CA ARG A 200 29.68 -18.00 -11.69
C ARG A 200 28.37 -18.78 -11.50
N PRO A 201 28.43 -20.07 -11.14
CA PRO A 201 27.22 -20.81 -10.81
C PRO A 201 26.61 -20.29 -9.52
N GLY A 202 25.26 -20.32 -9.42
CA GLY A 202 24.57 -19.83 -8.24
C GLY A 202 23.09 -19.53 -8.47
N ALA A 203 22.46 -18.94 -7.46
CA ALA A 203 21.10 -18.47 -7.51
C ALA A 203 21.07 -16.95 -7.75
N TYR A 204 20.26 -16.50 -8.67
CA TYR A 204 20.17 -15.12 -9.10
C TYR A 204 18.72 -14.62 -9.07
N ARG A 205 18.51 -13.37 -8.73
CA ARG A 205 17.20 -12.70 -8.80
C ARG A 205 16.79 -12.59 -10.28
N ILE A 206 15.51 -12.83 -10.53
CA ILE A 206 14.90 -12.54 -11.83
C ILE A 206 14.54 -11.06 -11.85
N GLU A 207 15.05 -10.34 -12.85
CA GLU A 207 14.66 -8.99 -13.17
C GLU A 207 13.48 -9.00 -14.16
N ARG A 208 12.84 -7.85 -14.32
CA ARG A 208 11.69 -7.73 -15.21
C ARG A 208 12.06 -8.08 -16.64
N GLU A 209 11.28 -8.96 -17.27
CA GLU A 209 11.47 -9.39 -18.66
C GLU A 209 12.89 -9.93 -18.98
N MET A 210 13.53 -10.53 -17.96
CA MET A 210 14.87 -11.07 -18.10
C MET A 210 14.91 -12.20 -19.11
N THR A 211 15.77 -12.09 -20.11
CA THR A 211 16.01 -13.12 -21.11
C THR A 211 17.08 -14.12 -20.65
N VAL A 212 17.11 -15.28 -21.28
CA VAL A 212 18.17 -16.29 -21.04
C VAL A 212 19.55 -15.71 -21.32
N GLN A 213 19.70 -14.87 -22.34
CA GLN A 213 20.97 -14.21 -22.65
C GLN A 213 21.43 -13.31 -21.50
N GLN A 214 20.51 -12.52 -20.92
CA GLN A 214 20.81 -11.66 -19.78
C GLN A 214 21.16 -12.48 -18.53
N ALA A 215 20.44 -13.57 -18.30
CA ALA A 215 20.71 -14.48 -17.19
C ALA A 215 22.10 -15.09 -17.30
N LEU A 216 22.50 -15.52 -18.48
CA LEU A 216 23.87 -16.05 -18.73
C LEU A 216 24.94 -14.97 -18.49
N ALA A 217 24.70 -13.74 -18.94
CA ALA A 217 25.62 -12.62 -18.74
C ALA A 217 25.84 -12.33 -17.25
N ILE A 218 24.78 -12.38 -16.44
CA ILE A 218 24.87 -12.23 -14.97
C ILE A 218 25.70 -13.36 -14.36
N GLY A 219 25.55 -14.60 -14.86
CA GLY A 219 26.35 -15.74 -14.47
C GLY A 219 27.81 -15.74 -15.00
N GLY A 220 28.19 -14.68 -15.74
CA GLY A 220 29.54 -14.53 -16.33
C GLY A 220 29.76 -15.31 -17.63
N GLY A 221 28.72 -15.92 -18.20
CA GLY A 221 28.81 -16.75 -19.40
C GLY A 221 29.37 -18.16 -19.15
N ALA A 222 29.61 -18.85 -20.22
CA ALA A 222 30.25 -20.20 -20.17
C ALA A 222 31.72 -20.10 -19.79
N THR A 223 32.27 -21.19 -19.20
CA THR A 223 33.69 -21.36 -19.03
C THR A 223 34.35 -21.68 -20.39
N GLN A 224 35.69 -21.78 -20.44
CA GLN A 224 36.42 -22.23 -21.63
C GLN A 224 36.03 -23.65 -22.11
N ARG A 225 35.48 -24.45 -21.20
CA ARG A 225 34.97 -25.79 -21.49
C ARG A 225 33.46 -25.79 -21.78
N GLY A 226 32.76 -24.71 -21.49
CA GLY A 226 31.33 -24.58 -21.69
C GLY A 226 30.95 -24.17 -23.11
N SER A 227 29.68 -24.38 -23.45
CA SER A 227 29.13 -23.99 -24.75
C SER A 227 27.94 -23.05 -24.58
N ASP A 228 28.05 -21.87 -25.17
CA ASP A 228 26.96 -20.87 -25.15
C ASP A 228 25.74 -21.29 -26.00
N SER A 229 25.91 -22.26 -26.89
CA SER A 229 24.84 -22.80 -27.75
C SER A 229 24.21 -24.08 -27.19
N ARG A 230 24.77 -24.67 -26.15
CA ARG A 230 24.30 -25.96 -25.59
C ARG A 230 23.71 -25.80 -24.20
N ILE A 231 22.72 -24.89 -24.12
CA ILE A 231 22.03 -24.55 -22.88
C ILE A 231 20.78 -25.40 -22.74
N ARG A 232 20.49 -25.83 -21.54
CA ARG A 232 19.25 -26.50 -21.16
C ARG A 232 18.61 -25.74 -19.97
N ILE A 233 17.29 -25.68 -19.95
CA ILE A 233 16.56 -25.22 -18.81
C ILE A 233 15.70 -26.36 -18.30
N ASN A 234 15.87 -26.66 -17.00
CA ASN A 234 14.93 -27.50 -16.28
C ASN A 234 13.88 -26.59 -15.69
N ARG A 235 12.68 -26.61 -16.26
CA ARG A 235 11.55 -25.77 -15.88
C ARG A 235 10.43 -26.60 -15.28
N LYS A 236 9.91 -26.16 -14.13
CA LYS A 236 8.76 -26.79 -13.49
C LYS A 236 7.48 -26.36 -14.20
N GLY A 237 6.73 -27.30 -14.74
CA GLY A 237 5.44 -27.04 -15.35
C GLY A 237 4.32 -26.82 -14.32
N SER A 238 3.17 -26.37 -14.79
CA SER A 238 1.97 -26.18 -13.96
C SER A 238 1.46 -27.50 -13.36
N ASP A 239 1.83 -28.65 -13.98
CA ASP A 239 1.56 -30.01 -13.51
C ASP A 239 2.52 -30.49 -12.41
N GLY A 240 3.44 -29.62 -11.96
CA GLY A 240 4.48 -29.93 -10.97
C GLY A 240 5.65 -30.77 -11.50
N LYS A 241 5.61 -31.23 -12.76
CA LYS A 241 6.69 -32.01 -13.38
C LYS A 241 7.75 -31.10 -13.97
N THR A 242 9.00 -31.50 -13.81
CA THR A 242 10.13 -30.80 -14.43
C THR A 242 10.29 -31.26 -15.88
N LYS A 243 10.31 -30.30 -16.80
CA LYS A 243 10.59 -30.50 -18.21
C LYS A 243 11.94 -29.90 -18.56
N GLN A 244 12.73 -30.59 -19.32
CA GLN A 244 13.96 -30.05 -19.88
C GLN A 244 13.67 -29.47 -21.26
N ILE A 245 14.01 -28.20 -21.44
CA ILE A 245 13.82 -27.45 -22.69
C ILE A 245 15.17 -26.94 -23.18
N SER A 246 15.29 -26.78 -24.51
CA SER A 246 16.38 -26.05 -25.16
C SER A 246 15.84 -24.64 -25.43
N PRO A 247 16.24 -23.62 -24.65
CA PRO A 247 15.72 -22.26 -24.84
C PRO A 247 16.42 -21.57 -26.01
N ASP A 248 15.72 -20.61 -26.61
CA ASP A 248 16.34 -19.53 -27.34
C ASP A 248 16.92 -18.48 -26.38
N LEU A 249 17.96 -17.77 -26.79
CA LEU A 249 18.59 -16.74 -25.96
C LEU A 249 17.64 -15.57 -25.64
N SER A 250 16.63 -15.35 -26.48
CA SER A 250 15.58 -14.35 -26.30
C SER A 250 14.43 -14.82 -25.41
N ASP A 251 14.36 -16.11 -25.07
CA ASP A 251 13.31 -16.62 -24.19
C ASP A 251 13.40 -16.01 -22.80
N LEU A 252 12.24 -15.83 -22.16
CA LEU A 252 12.18 -15.33 -20.80
C LEU A 252 12.52 -16.39 -19.78
N VAL A 253 13.30 -16.01 -18.78
CA VAL A 253 13.58 -16.80 -17.59
C VAL A 253 12.38 -16.74 -16.66
N LEU A 254 11.93 -17.88 -16.16
CA LEU A 254 10.81 -17.99 -15.22
C LEU A 254 11.31 -18.34 -13.81
N PRO A 255 10.47 -18.07 -12.79
CA PRO A 255 10.77 -18.47 -11.42
C PRO A 255 11.13 -19.94 -11.31
N ASP A 256 12.18 -20.23 -10.53
CA ASP A 256 12.72 -21.58 -10.28
C ASP A 256 13.30 -22.29 -11.52
N ASP A 257 13.52 -21.59 -12.64
CA ASP A 257 14.26 -22.15 -13.76
C ASP A 257 15.68 -22.52 -13.30
N VAL A 258 16.13 -23.69 -13.76
CA VAL A 258 17.49 -24.16 -13.52
C VAL A 258 18.20 -24.25 -14.87
N ILE A 259 19.05 -23.25 -15.14
CA ILE A 259 19.81 -23.13 -16.38
C ILE A 259 21.09 -24.00 -16.27
N TYR A 260 21.25 -24.94 -17.17
CA TYR A 260 22.42 -25.83 -17.26
C TYR A 260 23.24 -25.50 -18.48
N ILE A 261 24.50 -25.11 -18.28
CA ILE A 261 25.49 -24.91 -19.34
C ILE A 261 26.27 -26.19 -19.51
N ARG A 262 26.16 -26.79 -20.67
CA ARG A 262 26.85 -28.05 -20.99
C ARG A 262 28.28 -27.81 -21.48
N GLU A 263 29.11 -28.85 -21.33
CA GLU A 263 30.45 -28.85 -21.94
C GLU A 263 30.36 -28.73 -23.45
N SER A 264 31.33 -28.02 -24.04
CA SER A 264 31.56 -28.00 -25.48
C SER A 264 32.07 -29.39 -25.91
N ILE A 265 31.53 -29.94 -26.99
CA ILE A 265 32.09 -31.12 -27.63
C ILE A 265 33.06 -30.56 -28.66
N LEU A 266 34.36 -30.71 -28.39
CA LEU A 266 35.42 -30.50 -29.37
C LEU A 266 35.46 -31.65 -30.33
#